data_fcf136e0030d0f280849b52ca9683642
#
_entry.id   fcf136e0030d0f280849b52ca9683642
#
_cell.length_a   1.000
_cell.length_b   1.000
_cell.length_c   1.000
_cell.angle_alpha   90.00
_cell.angle_beta   90.00
_cell.angle_gamma   90.00
#
_symmetry.space_group_name_H-M   'P 1'
#
loop_
_entity.id
_entity.type
_entity.pdbx_description
1 polymer ?
#
loop_
_entity_poly.entity_id
_entity_poly.type
_entity_poly.pdbx_seq_one_letter_code
_entity_poly.pdbx_strand_id
1 'polypeptide(L)'
;MRQIINFILRYKNFLLYLFLLIISLALTVQSHSYHRSKYFNSSNWLTGNIYETTSNITTYFGLGEENKKLVEENKRLRNLLFNQKKEDSLLLDTTNITYKVIASQVIKNSYSLPRNYITIKKGSAQGIKPDMGVITANGILGIVENTSKNFATVQSILNTKSRINAKIKNTNHYGSLIWDTKDYNTVQLADIERLVPVKIGDTIVT
;
A
#
# COMPACT_ATOMS: atom_id res chain seq x y z
N MET A 1 -23.43 -49.70 -30.19
CA MET A 1 -23.65 -49.35 -31.62
C MET A 1 -25.14 -49.25 -32.00
N ARG A 2 -26.01 -50.24 -31.70
CA ARG A 2 -27.44 -50.17 -32.03
C ARG A 2 -28.20 -48.96 -31.50
N GLN A 3 -27.87 -48.44 -30.31
CA GLN A 3 -28.53 -47.28 -29.70
C GLN A 3 -28.25 -45.99 -30.49
N ILE A 4 -27.02 -45.80 -30.99
CA ILE A 4 -26.60 -44.64 -31.77
C ILE A 4 -27.32 -44.65 -33.13
N ILE A 5 -27.38 -45.80 -33.74
CA ILE A 5 -28.08 -45.96 -35.02
C ILE A 5 -29.56 -45.68 -34.87
N ASN A 6 -30.22 -46.19 -33.84
CA ASN A 6 -31.62 -45.92 -33.57
C ASN A 6 -31.89 -44.44 -33.25
N PHE A 7 -30.97 -43.75 -32.56
CA PHE A 7 -31.05 -42.30 -32.31
C PHE A 7 -31.00 -41.51 -33.61
N ILE A 8 -30.02 -41.85 -34.50
CA ILE A 8 -29.86 -41.16 -35.77
C ILE A 8 -31.11 -41.41 -36.69
N LEU A 9 -31.61 -42.61 -36.75
CA LEU A 9 -32.80 -42.95 -37.53
C LEU A 9 -34.07 -42.26 -36.99
N ARG A 10 -34.20 -42.14 -35.66
CA ARG A 10 -35.35 -41.51 -35.04
C ARG A 10 -35.38 -39.99 -35.26
N TYR A 11 -34.21 -39.32 -35.26
CA TYR A 11 -34.10 -37.89 -35.36
C TYR A 11 -33.48 -37.44 -36.70
N LYS A 12 -33.54 -38.26 -37.74
CA LYS A 12 -32.91 -38.04 -39.05
C LYS A 12 -33.26 -36.68 -39.67
N ASN A 13 -34.51 -36.26 -39.63
CA ASN A 13 -34.95 -34.99 -40.19
C ASN A 13 -34.42 -33.79 -39.39
N PHE A 14 -34.40 -33.89 -38.07
CA PHE A 14 -33.86 -32.87 -37.19
C PHE A 14 -32.32 -32.74 -37.37
N LEU A 15 -31.60 -33.86 -37.40
CA LEU A 15 -30.16 -33.89 -37.65
C LEU A 15 -29.79 -33.33 -39.02
N LEU A 16 -30.58 -33.64 -40.05
CA LEU A 16 -30.39 -33.09 -41.41
C LEU A 16 -30.65 -31.57 -41.42
N TYR A 17 -31.69 -31.11 -40.76
CA TYR A 17 -31.98 -29.68 -40.60
C TYR A 17 -30.82 -28.98 -39.90
N LEU A 18 -30.35 -29.51 -38.76
CA LEU A 18 -29.24 -28.95 -37.99
C LEU A 18 -27.94 -28.89 -38.84
N PHE A 19 -27.66 -29.94 -39.59
CA PHE A 19 -26.50 -29.99 -40.45
C PHE A 19 -26.55 -28.92 -41.58
N LEU A 20 -27.71 -28.78 -42.24
CA LEU A 20 -27.91 -27.76 -43.26
C LEU A 20 -27.88 -26.35 -42.68
N LEU A 21 -28.36 -26.16 -41.46
CA LEU A 21 -28.29 -24.88 -40.76
C LEU A 21 -26.86 -24.48 -40.46
N ILE A 22 -26.02 -25.40 -39.99
CA ILE A 22 -24.59 -25.17 -39.76
C ILE A 22 -23.88 -24.78 -41.07
N ILE A 23 -24.14 -25.51 -42.18
CA ILE A 23 -23.55 -25.19 -43.50
C ILE A 23 -24.02 -23.80 -43.96
N SER A 24 -25.29 -23.49 -43.85
CA SER A 24 -25.84 -22.19 -44.23
C SER A 24 -25.20 -21.04 -43.44
N LEU A 25 -25.05 -21.19 -42.14
CA LEU A 25 -24.36 -20.22 -41.28
C LEU A 25 -22.89 -20.06 -41.68
N ALA A 26 -22.19 -21.16 -41.90
CA ALA A 26 -20.79 -21.13 -42.35
C ALA A 26 -20.61 -20.39 -43.70
N LEU A 27 -21.45 -20.69 -44.68
CA LEU A 27 -21.44 -20.01 -45.96
C LEU A 27 -21.80 -18.53 -45.86
N THR A 28 -22.76 -18.17 -45.00
CA THR A 28 -23.15 -16.77 -44.76
C THR A 28 -21.99 -15.96 -44.16
N VAL A 29 -21.30 -16.50 -43.17
CA VAL A 29 -20.13 -15.85 -42.59
C VAL A 29 -18.98 -15.72 -43.60
N GLN A 30 -18.80 -16.70 -44.43
CA GLN A 30 -17.72 -16.72 -45.45
C GLN A 30 -18.01 -15.85 -46.69
N SER A 31 -19.28 -15.69 -47.04
CA SER A 31 -19.69 -14.99 -48.27
C SER A 31 -19.68 -13.46 -48.15
N HIS A 32 -19.89 -12.89 -46.96
CA HIS A 32 -19.93 -11.43 -46.75
C HIS A 32 -18.85 -10.95 -45.82
N SER A 33 -17.97 -10.09 -46.33
CA SER A 33 -16.91 -9.43 -45.49
C SER A 33 -17.44 -8.69 -44.27
N TYR A 34 -18.67 -8.15 -44.34
CA TYR A 34 -19.35 -7.51 -43.23
C TYR A 34 -19.68 -8.46 -42.05
N HIS A 35 -20.20 -9.65 -42.38
CA HIS A 35 -20.51 -10.66 -41.35
C HIS A 35 -19.23 -11.25 -40.72
N ARG A 36 -18.20 -11.43 -41.55
CA ARG A 36 -16.87 -11.87 -41.07
C ARG A 36 -16.24 -10.87 -40.12
N SER A 37 -16.33 -9.57 -40.42
CA SER A 37 -15.81 -8.52 -39.54
C SER A 37 -16.56 -8.46 -38.21
N LYS A 38 -17.90 -8.56 -38.22
CA LYS A 38 -18.70 -8.60 -36.96
C LYS A 38 -18.42 -9.85 -36.15
N TYR A 39 -18.25 -11.01 -36.77
CA TYR A 39 -17.92 -12.25 -36.07
C TYR A 39 -16.56 -12.14 -35.39
N PHE A 40 -15.53 -11.65 -36.08
CA PHE A 40 -14.20 -11.45 -35.49
C PHE A 40 -14.21 -10.39 -34.37
N ASN A 41 -14.95 -9.30 -34.56
CA ASN A 41 -15.07 -8.26 -33.55
C ASN A 41 -15.81 -8.77 -32.31
N SER A 42 -16.87 -9.54 -32.46
CA SER A 42 -17.60 -10.14 -31.33
C SER A 42 -16.76 -11.20 -30.62
N SER A 43 -16.01 -12.01 -31.37
CA SER A 43 -15.08 -13.00 -30.82
C SER A 43 -13.94 -12.31 -30.01
N ASN A 44 -13.34 -11.27 -30.58
CA ASN A 44 -12.30 -10.50 -29.96
C ASN A 44 -12.81 -9.76 -28.70
N TRP A 45 -14.04 -9.21 -28.72
CA TRP A 45 -14.65 -8.58 -27.55
C TRP A 45 -14.87 -9.59 -26.41
N LEU A 46 -15.42 -10.77 -26.72
CA LEU A 46 -15.63 -11.82 -25.74
C LEU A 46 -14.31 -12.35 -25.16
N THR A 47 -13.34 -12.62 -26.04
CA THR A 47 -12.01 -13.09 -25.65
C THR A 47 -11.29 -12.02 -24.82
N GLY A 48 -11.34 -10.76 -25.23
CA GLY A 48 -10.75 -9.63 -24.51
C GLY A 48 -11.32 -9.49 -23.10
N ASN A 49 -12.64 -9.52 -22.94
CA ASN A 49 -13.29 -9.44 -21.63
C ASN A 49 -12.94 -10.62 -20.71
N ILE A 50 -12.82 -11.83 -21.27
CA ILE A 50 -12.41 -13.01 -20.48
C ILE A 50 -10.96 -12.84 -20.01
N TYR A 51 -10.06 -12.42 -20.88
CA TYR A 51 -8.64 -12.19 -20.52
C TYR A 51 -8.49 -11.05 -19.53
N GLU A 52 -9.22 -9.95 -19.70
CA GLU A 52 -9.22 -8.83 -18.77
C GLU A 52 -9.70 -9.26 -17.39
N THR A 53 -10.82 -9.96 -17.31
CA THR A 53 -11.37 -10.47 -16.05
C THR A 53 -10.39 -11.44 -15.37
N THR A 54 -9.81 -12.37 -16.14
CA THR A 54 -8.84 -13.33 -15.60
C THR A 54 -7.55 -12.63 -15.13
N SER A 55 -7.07 -11.66 -15.92
CA SER A 55 -5.91 -10.84 -15.55
C SER A 55 -6.15 -10.04 -14.28
N ASN A 56 -7.33 -9.43 -14.13
CA ASN A 56 -7.70 -8.67 -12.95
C ASN A 56 -7.75 -9.56 -11.70
N ILE A 57 -8.28 -10.78 -11.82
CA ILE A 57 -8.33 -11.76 -10.74
C ILE A 57 -6.91 -12.20 -10.33
N THR A 58 -6.08 -12.57 -11.29
CA THR A 58 -4.69 -13.01 -11.02
C THR A 58 -3.85 -11.87 -10.45
N THR A 59 -4.02 -10.65 -10.94
CA THR A 59 -3.36 -9.46 -10.40
C THR A 59 -3.79 -9.20 -8.96
N TYR A 60 -5.10 -9.32 -8.66
CA TYR A 60 -5.59 -9.12 -7.30
C TYR A 60 -4.98 -10.12 -6.31
N PHE A 61 -4.87 -11.40 -6.68
CA PHE A 61 -4.20 -12.40 -5.84
C PHE A 61 -2.68 -12.19 -5.72
N GLY A 62 -2.05 -11.57 -6.73
CA GLY A 62 -0.62 -11.21 -6.71
C GLY A 62 -0.29 -9.98 -5.88
N LEU A 63 -1.27 -9.07 -5.62
CA LEU A 63 -1.04 -7.81 -4.90
C LEU A 63 -0.44 -8.00 -3.50
N GLY A 64 -0.83 -9.05 -2.80
CA GLY A 64 -0.31 -9.36 -1.46
C GLY A 64 1.19 -9.67 -1.47
N GLU A 65 1.65 -10.41 -2.45
CA GLU A 65 3.06 -10.76 -2.66
C GLU A 65 3.88 -9.54 -3.08
N GLU A 66 3.36 -8.78 -4.04
CA GLU A 66 4.01 -7.55 -4.52
C GLU A 66 4.11 -6.51 -3.40
N ASN A 67 3.05 -6.35 -2.60
CA ASN A 67 3.10 -5.47 -1.44
C ASN A 67 4.19 -5.88 -0.44
N LYS A 68 4.36 -7.18 -0.17
CA LYS A 68 5.45 -7.67 0.68
C LYS A 68 6.83 -7.32 0.12
N LYS A 69 7.05 -7.49 -1.18
CA LYS A 69 8.31 -7.13 -1.84
C LYS A 69 8.59 -5.64 -1.72
N LEU A 70 7.58 -4.80 -1.98
CA LEU A 70 7.69 -3.35 -1.84
C LEU A 70 7.99 -2.92 -0.39
N VAL A 71 7.38 -3.57 0.61
CA VAL A 71 7.66 -3.31 2.03
C VAL A 71 9.10 -3.67 2.39
N GLU A 72 9.61 -4.82 1.95
CA GLU A 72 10.99 -5.22 2.22
C GLU A 72 11.99 -4.30 1.50
N GLU A 73 11.71 -3.91 0.27
CA GLU A 73 12.56 -2.96 -0.47
C GLU A 73 12.55 -1.57 0.20
N ASN A 74 11.40 -1.05 0.59
CA ASN A 74 11.31 0.19 1.36
C ASN A 74 12.12 0.13 2.66
N LYS A 75 12.02 -0.98 3.37
CA LYS A 75 12.81 -1.22 4.59
C LYS A 75 14.32 -1.21 4.29
N ARG A 76 14.74 -1.89 3.23
CA ARG A 76 16.16 -1.91 2.79
C ARG A 76 16.65 -0.51 2.46
N LEU A 77 15.91 0.22 1.64
CA LEU A 77 16.28 1.58 1.23
C LEU A 77 16.37 2.53 2.43
N ARG A 78 15.43 2.44 3.38
CA ARG A 78 15.47 3.26 4.61
C ARG A 78 16.64 2.90 5.51
N ASN A 79 16.98 1.62 5.65
CA ASN A 79 18.19 1.22 6.37
C ASN A 79 19.44 1.81 5.74
N LEU A 80 19.54 1.80 4.41
CA LEU A 80 20.66 2.44 3.72
C LEU A 80 20.68 3.95 3.94
N LEU A 81 19.55 4.61 3.78
CA LEU A 81 19.43 6.06 3.94
C LEU A 81 19.83 6.54 5.34
N PHE A 82 19.33 5.87 6.38
CA PHE A 82 19.63 6.26 7.76
C PHE A 82 21.07 5.91 8.18
N ASN A 83 21.70 4.94 7.53
CA ASN A 83 23.07 4.52 7.82
C ASN A 83 24.10 5.08 6.84
N GLN A 84 23.70 5.90 5.85
CA GLN A 84 24.64 6.65 5.04
C GLN A 84 25.40 7.64 5.93
N LYS A 85 26.72 7.52 5.99
CA LYS A 85 27.58 8.52 6.62
C LYS A 85 27.40 9.83 5.86
N LYS A 86 26.97 10.87 6.54
CA LYS A 86 27.11 12.23 6.03
C LYS A 86 28.60 12.55 6.05
N GLU A 87 29.23 12.62 4.89
CA GLU A 87 30.64 13.02 4.76
C GLU A 87 30.93 14.46 5.21
N ASP A 88 29.91 15.22 5.59
CA ASP A 88 29.97 16.66 5.86
C ASP A 88 29.90 17.06 7.35
N SER A 89 30.14 16.17 8.30
CA SER A 89 30.27 16.61 9.70
C SER A 89 31.70 16.50 10.18
N LEU A 90 32.44 17.57 10.05
CA LEU A 90 33.75 17.87 10.68
C LEU A 90 33.63 18.04 12.22
N LEU A 91 32.71 17.37 12.91
CA LEU A 91 32.57 17.47 14.35
C LEU A 91 32.40 16.09 14.97
N LEU A 92 33.54 15.69 15.61
CA LEU A 92 33.60 14.84 16.81
C LEU A 92 32.78 13.55 16.81
N ASP A 93 33.53 12.46 16.67
CA ASP A 93 33.40 11.19 17.36
C ASP A 93 32.09 11.01 18.14
N THR A 94 31.05 10.67 17.42
CA THR A 94 29.84 10.16 18.01
C THR A 94 29.55 8.80 17.41
N THR A 95 29.90 7.78 18.19
CA THR A 95 29.34 6.42 18.17
C THR A 95 28.64 6.05 16.84
N ASN A 96 29.15 5.05 16.18
CA ASN A 96 28.54 4.41 15.02
C ASN A 96 27.13 3.91 15.38
N ILE A 97 26.16 4.83 15.51
CA ILE A 97 24.75 4.47 15.73
C ILE A 97 24.21 3.89 14.43
N THR A 98 24.06 2.59 14.40
CA THR A 98 23.43 1.88 13.30
C THR A 98 21.92 1.82 13.55
N TYR A 99 21.17 2.48 12.72
CA TYR A 99 19.70 2.42 12.76
C TYR A 99 19.21 1.13 12.11
N LYS A 100 18.26 0.46 12.76
CA LYS A 100 17.56 -0.72 12.24
C LYS A 100 16.09 -0.40 12.04
N VAL A 101 15.63 -0.45 10.81
CA VAL A 101 14.22 -0.24 10.48
C VAL A 101 13.47 -1.57 10.51
N ILE A 102 12.32 -1.59 11.19
CA ILE A 102 11.40 -2.73 11.28
C ILE A 102 10.07 -2.31 10.67
N ALA A 103 9.70 -2.89 9.53
CA ALA A 103 8.40 -2.63 8.92
C ALA A 103 7.29 -3.33 9.71
N SER A 104 6.17 -2.64 9.95
CA SER A 104 5.00 -3.20 10.62
C SER A 104 3.70 -2.70 10.00
N GLN A 105 2.62 -3.45 10.19
CA GLN A 105 1.28 -3.09 9.73
C GLN A 105 0.50 -2.45 10.87
N VAL A 106 -0.20 -1.35 10.59
CA VAL A 106 -1.19 -0.76 11.50
C VAL A 106 -2.46 -1.61 11.47
N ILE A 107 -2.93 -2.04 12.64
CA ILE A 107 -4.17 -2.83 12.79
C ILE A 107 -5.29 -2.04 13.46
N LYS A 108 -4.95 -0.99 14.21
CA LYS A 108 -5.91 -0.06 14.81
C LYS A 108 -5.31 1.34 14.85
N ASN A 109 -6.10 2.33 14.49
CA ASN A 109 -5.73 3.74 14.57
C ASN A 109 -6.88 4.54 15.19
N SER A 110 -6.58 5.40 16.16
CA SER A 110 -7.51 6.42 16.63
C SER A 110 -6.94 7.81 16.33
N TYR A 111 -7.80 8.74 15.96
CA TYR A 111 -7.40 10.12 15.61
C TYR A 111 -8.38 11.18 16.12
N SER A 112 -9.56 10.77 16.61
CA SER A 112 -10.64 11.68 17.02
C SER A 112 -10.73 11.90 18.52
N LEU A 113 -9.86 11.27 19.31
CA LEU A 113 -9.84 11.38 20.75
C LEU A 113 -8.70 12.31 21.21
N PRO A 114 -8.77 12.92 22.39
CA PRO A 114 -7.65 13.68 22.94
C PRO A 114 -6.39 12.82 23.17
N ARG A 115 -6.57 11.53 23.42
CA ARG A 115 -5.49 10.55 23.59
C ARG A 115 -5.59 9.49 22.52
N ASN A 116 -4.90 9.71 21.42
CA ASN A 116 -4.90 8.80 20.28
C ASN A 116 -3.73 7.82 20.34
N TYR A 117 -4.06 6.56 20.07
CA TYR A 117 -3.11 5.46 20.02
C TYR A 117 -3.25 4.66 18.75
N ILE A 118 -2.14 4.10 18.29
CA ILE A 118 -2.07 3.25 17.12
C ILE A 118 -1.55 1.89 17.58
N THR A 119 -2.18 0.81 17.12
CA THR A 119 -1.70 -0.55 17.38
C THR A 119 -1.06 -1.11 16.11
N ILE A 120 0.15 -1.62 16.26
CA ILE A 120 0.91 -2.24 15.16
C ILE A 120 1.09 -3.74 15.39
N LYS A 121 1.13 -4.50 14.28
CA LYS A 121 1.19 -5.97 14.25
C LYS A 121 2.63 -6.49 14.35
N LYS A 122 3.42 -5.93 15.27
CA LYS A 122 4.73 -6.42 15.70
C LYS A 122 4.98 -5.98 17.13
N GLY A 123 5.69 -6.80 17.89
CA GLY A 123 5.96 -6.55 19.29
C GLY A 123 7.39 -6.91 19.68
N SER A 124 7.59 -7.23 20.94
CA SER A 124 8.91 -7.53 21.50
C SER A 124 9.58 -8.74 20.83
N ALA A 125 8.82 -9.74 20.38
CA ALA A 125 9.38 -10.89 19.66
C ALA A 125 10.04 -10.51 18.32
N GLN A 126 9.66 -9.38 17.73
CA GLN A 126 10.25 -8.84 16.49
C GLN A 126 11.25 -7.70 16.77
N GLY A 127 11.59 -7.48 18.02
CA GLY A 127 12.58 -6.47 18.43
C GLY A 127 12.01 -5.06 18.61
N ILE A 128 10.70 -4.90 18.69
CA ILE A 128 10.08 -3.62 19.05
C ILE A 128 10.26 -3.39 20.55
N LYS A 129 10.69 -2.19 20.91
CA LYS A 129 10.89 -1.75 22.30
C LYS A 129 10.14 -0.45 22.54
N PRO A 130 9.74 -0.14 23.79
CA PRO A 130 9.31 1.21 24.16
C PRO A 130 10.34 2.27 23.73
N ASP A 131 9.88 3.48 23.53
CA ASP A 131 10.65 4.66 23.10
C ASP A 131 11.18 4.60 21.65
N MET A 132 10.89 3.55 20.89
CA MET A 132 11.19 3.54 19.44
C MET A 132 10.29 4.51 18.69
N GLY A 133 10.89 5.34 17.83
CA GLY A 133 10.17 6.21 16.89
C GLY A 133 9.48 5.40 15.80
N VAL A 134 8.26 5.77 15.47
CA VAL A 134 7.47 5.18 14.37
C VAL A 134 7.29 6.21 13.27
N ILE A 135 7.67 5.84 12.05
CA ILE A 135 7.66 6.72 10.88
C ILE A 135 6.87 6.12 9.73
N THR A 136 6.35 7.00 8.88
CA THR A 136 5.72 6.68 7.59
C THR A 136 6.52 7.26 6.43
N ALA A 137 6.00 7.16 5.21
CA ALA A 137 6.57 7.85 4.06
C ALA A 137 6.56 9.38 4.23
N ASN A 138 5.56 9.91 4.95
CA ASN A 138 5.31 11.35 5.07
C ASN A 138 5.94 11.98 6.32
N GLY A 139 6.51 11.19 7.22
CA GLY A 139 7.13 11.72 8.46
C GLY A 139 6.82 10.87 9.69
N ILE A 140 7.00 11.48 10.85
CA ILE A 140 6.80 10.80 12.13
C ILE A 140 5.32 10.53 12.39
N LEU A 141 5.03 9.34 12.90
CA LEU A 141 3.68 8.89 13.28
C LEU A 141 3.49 8.94 14.81
N GLY A 142 4.56 8.67 15.57
CA GLY A 142 4.51 8.64 17.02
C GLY A 142 5.69 7.87 17.62
N ILE A 143 5.54 7.51 18.90
CA ILE A 143 6.54 6.79 19.68
C ILE A 143 5.89 5.55 20.29
N VAL A 144 6.60 4.43 20.29
CA VAL A 144 6.15 3.18 20.95
C VAL A 144 6.06 3.40 22.44
N GLU A 145 4.87 3.29 23.02
CA GLU A 145 4.63 3.42 24.45
C GLU A 145 4.77 2.07 25.17
N ASN A 146 4.10 1.05 24.64
CA ASN A 146 4.07 -0.29 25.23
C ASN A 146 4.19 -1.38 24.17
N THR A 147 4.75 -2.53 24.60
CA THR A 147 4.89 -3.71 23.73
C THR A 147 4.38 -4.97 24.40
N SER A 148 3.71 -5.81 23.64
CA SER A 148 3.44 -7.21 23.94
C SER A 148 4.27 -8.11 23.04
N LYS A 149 4.12 -9.43 23.16
CA LYS A 149 4.89 -10.39 22.34
C LYS A 149 4.74 -10.13 20.83
N ASN A 150 3.50 -9.87 20.35
CA ASN A 150 3.19 -9.80 18.93
C ASN A 150 2.65 -8.43 18.47
N PHE A 151 2.41 -7.50 19.40
CA PHE A 151 1.81 -6.20 19.10
C PHE A 151 2.53 -5.12 19.90
N ALA A 152 2.44 -3.89 19.41
CA ALA A 152 2.87 -2.72 20.16
C ALA A 152 1.84 -1.60 20.06
N THR A 153 1.76 -0.80 21.10
CA THR A 153 0.95 0.41 21.18
C THR A 153 1.86 1.61 20.96
N VAL A 154 1.51 2.43 20.01
CA VAL A 154 2.22 3.66 19.62
C VAL A 154 1.39 4.84 20.09
N GLN A 155 1.98 5.73 20.86
CA GLN A 155 1.42 7.03 21.17
C GLN A 155 1.52 7.89 19.92
N SER A 156 0.35 8.27 19.37
CA SER A 156 0.29 9.06 18.13
C SER A 156 0.86 10.47 18.35
N ILE A 157 1.39 11.08 17.31
CA ILE A 157 1.68 12.53 17.29
C ILE A 157 0.41 13.35 17.58
N LEU A 158 -0.78 12.83 17.22
CA LEU A 158 -2.09 13.40 17.53
C LEU A 158 -2.58 12.95 18.92
N ASN A 159 -1.73 13.10 19.94
CA ASN A 159 -2.05 12.80 21.32
C ASN A 159 -1.60 13.98 22.19
N THR A 160 -2.48 14.48 23.06
CA THR A 160 -2.22 15.66 23.89
C THR A 160 -1.04 15.46 24.85
N LYS A 161 -0.67 14.23 25.14
CA LYS A 161 0.52 13.90 25.96
C LYS A 161 1.78 13.73 25.12
N SER A 162 1.66 13.67 23.78
CA SER A 162 2.81 13.52 22.92
C SER A 162 3.64 14.80 22.92
N ARG A 163 4.95 14.66 23.14
CA ARG A 163 5.94 15.72 23.00
C ARG A 163 7.12 15.15 22.25
N ILE A 164 7.29 15.58 20.99
CA ILE A 164 8.34 15.07 20.11
C ILE A 164 9.29 16.23 19.82
N ASN A 165 10.55 16.03 20.12
CA ASN A 165 11.57 17.03 19.79
C ASN A 165 11.65 17.23 18.29
N ALA A 166 11.60 18.46 17.86
CA ALA A 166 11.73 18.86 16.49
C ALA A 166 12.55 20.15 16.36
N LYS A 167 13.10 20.41 15.19
CA LYS A 167 13.87 21.63 14.94
C LYS A 167 13.50 22.26 13.61
N ILE A 168 13.72 23.55 13.52
CA ILE A 168 13.65 24.26 12.24
C ILE A 168 14.92 23.94 11.46
N LYS A 169 14.76 23.37 10.26
CA LYS A 169 15.86 22.85 9.45
C LYS A 169 16.99 23.87 9.20
N ASN A 170 16.61 25.13 8.95
CA ASN A 170 17.58 26.15 8.52
C ASN A 170 18.28 26.87 9.68
N THR A 171 17.62 26.96 10.83
CA THR A 171 18.13 27.75 11.97
C THR A 171 18.62 26.89 13.12
N ASN A 172 18.39 25.58 13.08
CA ASN A 172 18.74 24.60 14.13
C ASN A 172 18.12 24.90 15.52
N HIS A 173 17.12 25.75 15.62
CA HIS A 173 16.40 25.95 16.88
C HIS A 173 15.43 24.81 17.12
N TYR A 174 15.42 24.33 18.36
CA TYR A 174 14.64 23.18 18.79
C TYR A 174 13.34 23.63 19.45
N GLY A 175 12.33 22.80 19.37
CA GLY A 175 11.05 22.92 20.04
C GLY A 175 10.39 21.56 20.22
N SER A 176 9.19 21.56 20.75
CA SER A 176 8.38 20.36 20.96
C SER A 176 7.16 20.37 20.05
N LEU A 177 6.95 19.33 19.28
CA LEU A 177 5.69 19.12 18.56
C LEU A 177 4.62 18.69 19.57
N ILE A 178 3.54 19.44 19.62
CA ILE A 178 2.36 19.17 20.45
C ILE A 178 1.09 19.27 19.61
N TRP A 179 0.05 18.56 20.00
CA TRP A 179 -1.25 18.60 19.37
C TRP A 179 -2.31 19.20 20.30
N ASP A 180 -3.10 20.16 19.79
CA ASP A 180 -4.08 20.92 20.58
C ASP A 180 -5.53 20.43 20.43
N THR A 181 -5.75 19.28 19.74
CA THR A 181 -7.06 18.67 19.46
C THR A 181 -7.97 19.40 18.49
N LYS A 182 -7.58 20.54 17.93
CA LYS A 182 -8.46 21.33 17.05
C LYS A 182 -8.50 20.79 15.62
N ASP A 183 -7.35 20.43 15.09
CA ASP A 183 -7.23 19.94 13.72
C ASP A 183 -6.26 18.74 13.70
N TYR A 184 -6.68 17.65 13.07
CA TYR A 184 -5.84 16.45 12.91
C TYR A 184 -4.80 16.56 11.79
N ASN A 185 -4.84 17.61 10.98
CA ASN A 185 -3.84 17.88 9.94
C ASN A 185 -2.72 18.79 10.41
N THR A 186 -2.83 19.39 11.59
CA THR A 186 -1.87 20.35 12.10
C THR A 186 -1.38 19.99 13.48
N VAL A 187 -0.11 20.26 13.74
CA VAL A 187 0.51 20.21 15.06
C VAL A 187 1.21 21.53 15.33
N GLN A 188 1.35 21.87 16.58
CA GLN A 188 2.04 23.10 16.98
C GLN A 188 3.50 22.78 17.33
N LEU A 189 4.40 23.68 16.97
CA LEU A 189 5.77 23.67 17.45
C LEU A 189 5.86 24.66 18.64
N ALA A 190 5.89 24.10 19.85
CA ALA A 190 5.98 24.84 21.10
C ALA A 190 7.41 24.88 21.65
N ASP A 191 7.61 25.64 22.71
CA ASP A 191 8.87 25.72 23.45
C ASP A 191 10.09 26.17 22.61
N ILE A 192 9.83 26.99 21.55
CA ILE A 192 10.90 27.66 20.79
C ILE A 192 11.32 28.95 21.52
N GLU A 193 12.59 29.29 21.42
CA GLU A 193 13.13 30.56 21.90
C GLU A 193 12.41 31.75 21.25
N ARG A 194 12.08 32.79 22.03
CA ARG A 194 11.27 33.93 21.57
C ARG A 194 11.90 34.76 20.45
N LEU A 195 13.22 34.74 20.30
CA LEU A 195 13.95 35.57 19.34
C LEU A 195 14.23 34.85 18.01
N VAL A 196 13.71 33.64 17.83
CA VAL A 196 13.94 32.87 16.61
C VAL A 196 13.15 33.48 15.43
N PRO A 197 13.80 33.81 14.34
CA PRO A 197 13.13 34.33 13.15
C PRO A 197 12.44 33.18 12.41
N VAL A 198 11.19 32.86 12.79
CA VAL A 198 10.35 31.84 12.12
C VAL A 198 9.62 32.49 10.95
N LYS A 199 9.65 31.85 9.77
CA LYS A 199 8.97 32.28 8.56
C LYS A 199 8.00 31.22 8.04
N ILE A 200 6.93 31.70 7.39
CA ILE A 200 6.03 30.79 6.66
C ILE A 200 6.83 30.08 5.55
N GLY A 201 6.74 28.77 5.49
CA GLY A 201 7.50 27.93 4.57
C GLY A 201 8.74 27.26 5.19
N ASP A 202 9.09 27.57 6.44
CA ASP A 202 10.16 26.86 7.14
C ASP A 202 9.82 25.39 7.34
N THR A 203 10.80 24.52 7.10
CA THR A 203 10.64 23.07 7.26
C THR A 203 10.99 22.65 8.68
N ILE A 204 10.11 21.92 9.33
CA ILE A 204 10.34 21.30 10.63
C ILE A 204 10.78 19.86 10.43
N VAL A 205 11.84 19.47 11.14
CA VAL A 205 12.40 18.11 11.09
C VAL A 205 12.58 17.55 12.50
N THR A 206 12.40 16.24 12.65
CA THR A 206 12.58 15.50 13.90
C THR A 206 13.85 14.66 13.83
#